data_7dd27d09fd787331cea47f83ca7ac415
#
_entry.id   7dd27d09fd787331cea47f83ca7ac415
#
_cell.length_a   1.000
_cell.length_b   1.000
_cell.length_c   1.000
_cell.angle_alpha   90.00
_cell.angle_beta   90.00
_cell.angle_gamma   90.00
#
_symmetry.space_group_name_H-M   'P 1'
#
loop_
_entity.id
_entity.type
_entity.pdbx_description
1 polymer ?
#
loop_
_entity_poly.entity_id
_entity_poly.type
_entity_poly.pdbx_seq_one_letter_code
_entity_poly.pdbx_strand_id
1 'polypeptide(L)'
;GERPMAHQNKELGRFQLTGIRRAPRGVPQIEVTFSIDANGIVNVSAKDLDTGKAQQITITASSNMSREDIDRAVRDAQRYAAEDAKLKAEATARDHCEQMIFRANSAKNLSKDDKARMAESVKNARRALKTKDPAQMDEAATQLESLLNEVGVQIDPNAEYRGSTSYDNPNNTYDDDAVDADFEEMK
;
A
#
# COMPACT_ATOMS: atom_id res chain seq x y z
N GLY A 1 -9.95 -1.57 -15.11
CA GLY A 1 -9.02 -1.75 -16.23
C GLY A 1 -8.16 -2.98 -16.09
N GLU A 2 -7.32 -3.20 -17.07
CA GLU A 2 -6.50 -4.41 -17.18
C GLU A 2 -5.07 -4.23 -16.66
N ARG A 3 -4.69 -3.01 -16.27
CA ARG A 3 -3.32 -2.73 -15.83
C ARG A 3 -3.16 -2.94 -14.31
N PRO A 4 -2.02 -3.46 -13.84
CA PRO A 4 -1.80 -3.78 -12.42
C PRO A 4 -1.75 -2.55 -11.52
N MET A 5 -1.32 -1.40 -12.03
CA MET A 5 -1.26 -0.16 -11.24
C MET A 5 -2.59 0.61 -11.34
N ALA A 6 -3.22 0.89 -10.20
CA ALA A 6 -4.55 1.51 -10.13
C ALA A 6 -4.67 2.82 -10.92
N HIS A 7 -3.66 3.69 -10.85
CA HIS A 7 -3.66 5.00 -11.54
C HIS A 7 -3.61 4.91 -13.07
N GLN A 8 -3.27 3.74 -13.62
CA GLN A 8 -3.23 3.48 -15.07
C GLN A 8 -4.56 2.97 -15.60
N ASN A 9 -5.53 2.76 -14.73
CA ASN A 9 -6.88 2.33 -15.06
C ASN A 9 -7.87 3.49 -14.93
N LYS A 10 -9.04 3.33 -15.57
CA LYS A 10 -10.13 4.30 -15.45
C LYS A 10 -10.70 4.26 -14.03
N GLU A 11 -10.69 5.39 -13.33
CA GLU A 11 -11.34 5.54 -12.03
C GLU A 11 -12.86 5.48 -12.23
N LEU A 12 -13.54 4.64 -11.46
CA LEU A 12 -15.00 4.50 -11.47
C LEU A 12 -15.64 5.31 -10.34
N GLY A 13 -14.95 5.48 -9.24
CA GLY A 13 -15.39 6.24 -8.09
C GLY A 13 -14.36 6.22 -6.99
N ARG A 14 -14.50 7.14 -6.04
CA ARG A 14 -13.62 7.28 -4.87
C ARG A 14 -14.46 7.56 -3.64
N PHE A 15 -14.13 6.90 -2.55
CA PHE A 15 -14.67 7.21 -1.23
C PHE A 15 -13.58 7.01 -0.19
N GLN A 16 -13.77 7.57 0.98
CA GLN A 16 -12.79 7.55 2.04
C GLN A 16 -13.39 6.95 3.31
N LEU A 17 -12.73 5.95 3.87
CA LEU A 17 -13.06 5.41 5.19
C LEU A 17 -12.25 6.20 6.23
N THR A 18 -12.94 6.97 7.08
CA THR A 18 -12.34 7.81 8.12
C THR A 18 -12.56 7.25 9.51
N GLY A 19 -11.79 7.74 10.48
CA GLY A 19 -11.93 7.35 11.88
C GLY A 19 -11.43 5.94 12.20
N ILE A 20 -10.53 5.42 11.40
CA ILE A 20 -9.75 4.22 11.71
C ILE A 20 -8.80 4.57 12.86
N ARG A 21 -8.73 3.69 13.86
CA ARG A 21 -7.81 3.88 14.99
C ARG A 21 -6.36 3.81 14.50
N ARG A 22 -5.51 4.71 14.97
CA ARG A 22 -4.07 4.63 14.70
C ARG A 22 -3.52 3.33 15.28
N ALA A 23 -2.90 2.53 14.44
CA ALA A 23 -2.31 1.25 14.80
C ALA A 23 -1.15 0.91 13.86
N PRO A 24 -0.24 0.01 14.26
CA PRO A 24 0.82 -0.48 13.39
C PRO A 24 0.26 -1.12 12.12
N ARG A 25 1.06 -1.13 11.06
CA ARG A 25 0.73 -1.81 9.80
C ARG A 25 0.33 -3.27 10.05
N GLY A 26 -0.75 -3.72 9.41
CA GLY A 26 -1.29 -5.07 9.55
C GLY A 26 -2.22 -5.28 10.76
N VAL A 27 -2.35 -4.28 11.65
CA VAL A 27 -3.30 -4.35 12.77
C VAL A 27 -4.71 -3.93 12.34
N PRO A 28 -4.92 -2.80 11.63
CA PRO A 28 -6.24 -2.46 11.14
C PRO A 28 -6.71 -3.48 10.11
N GLN A 29 -7.88 -4.06 10.33
CA GLN A 29 -8.49 -5.01 9.40
C GLN A 29 -9.69 -4.34 8.73
N ILE A 30 -9.56 -4.10 7.43
CA ILE A 30 -10.60 -3.47 6.62
C ILE A 30 -11.21 -4.52 5.70
N GLU A 31 -12.50 -4.79 5.90
CA GLU A 31 -13.28 -5.62 5.01
C GLU A 31 -13.79 -4.76 3.85
N VAL A 32 -13.49 -5.16 2.62
CA VAL A 32 -14.00 -4.49 1.41
C VAL A 32 -14.90 -5.46 0.66
N THR A 33 -16.17 -5.06 0.49
CA THR A 33 -17.17 -5.87 -0.20
C THR A 33 -17.54 -5.21 -1.52
N PHE A 34 -17.48 -6.00 -2.59
CA PHE A 34 -17.96 -5.62 -3.91
C PHE A 34 -19.22 -6.41 -4.22
N SER A 35 -20.29 -5.75 -4.63
CA SER A 35 -21.49 -6.41 -5.15
C SER A 35 -21.91 -5.75 -6.46
N ILE A 36 -22.31 -6.60 -7.42
CA ILE A 36 -22.81 -6.17 -8.73
C ILE A 36 -24.21 -6.72 -8.88
N ASP A 37 -25.19 -5.84 -9.13
CA ASP A 37 -26.55 -6.27 -9.38
C ASP A 37 -26.80 -6.68 -10.85
N ALA A 38 -27.99 -7.19 -11.13
CA ALA A 38 -28.36 -7.64 -12.48
C ALA A 38 -28.37 -6.50 -13.53
N ASN A 39 -28.38 -5.24 -13.11
CA ASN A 39 -28.34 -4.05 -13.96
C ASN A 39 -26.92 -3.52 -14.15
N GLY A 40 -25.91 -4.19 -13.58
CA GLY A 40 -24.51 -3.76 -13.63
C GLY A 40 -24.16 -2.61 -12.68
N ILE A 41 -25.01 -2.32 -11.71
CA ILE A 41 -24.71 -1.34 -10.65
C ILE A 41 -23.73 -1.98 -9.68
N VAL A 42 -22.60 -1.32 -9.48
CA VAL A 42 -21.55 -1.79 -8.57
C VAL A 42 -21.68 -1.04 -7.24
N ASN A 43 -21.86 -1.80 -6.17
CA ASN A 43 -21.80 -1.27 -4.82
C ASN A 43 -20.49 -1.72 -4.18
N VAL A 44 -19.75 -0.77 -3.64
CA VAL A 44 -18.51 -1.01 -2.91
C VAL A 44 -18.67 -0.49 -1.50
N SER A 45 -18.42 -1.32 -0.51
CA SER A 45 -18.38 -0.91 0.89
C SER A 45 -17.05 -1.27 1.51
N ALA A 46 -16.56 -0.41 2.40
CA ALA A 46 -15.40 -0.66 3.24
C ALA A 46 -15.82 -0.54 4.69
N LYS A 47 -15.42 -1.50 5.54
CA LYS A 47 -15.74 -1.56 6.96
C LYS A 47 -14.48 -1.86 7.75
N ASP A 48 -14.21 -1.03 8.74
CA ASP A 48 -13.20 -1.32 9.76
C ASP A 48 -13.79 -2.33 10.76
N LEU A 49 -13.19 -3.52 10.86
CA LEU A 49 -13.68 -4.59 11.72
C LEU A 49 -13.49 -4.29 13.21
N ASP A 50 -12.52 -3.44 13.55
CA ASP A 50 -12.22 -3.05 14.93
C ASP A 50 -13.23 -2.03 15.47
N THR A 51 -13.51 -0.99 14.69
CA THR A 51 -14.39 0.11 15.12
C THR A 51 -15.82 -0.06 14.65
N GLY A 52 -16.07 -0.96 13.70
CA GLY A 52 -17.38 -1.13 13.05
C GLY A 52 -17.75 0.00 12.09
N LYS A 53 -16.91 1.02 11.90
CA LYS A 53 -17.16 2.11 10.96
C LYS A 53 -17.16 1.60 9.55
N ALA A 54 -18.13 2.06 8.75
CA ALA A 54 -18.26 1.66 7.37
C ALA A 54 -18.58 2.86 6.49
N GLN A 55 -18.12 2.81 5.24
CA GLN A 55 -18.47 3.73 4.17
C GLN A 55 -18.79 2.94 2.91
N GLN A 56 -19.63 3.49 2.05
CA GLN A 56 -20.01 2.83 0.81
C GLN A 56 -20.14 3.83 -0.33
N ILE A 57 -19.97 3.34 -1.53
CA ILE A 57 -20.24 4.06 -2.77
C ILE A 57 -21.04 3.16 -3.71
N THR A 58 -21.99 3.76 -4.42
CA THR A 58 -22.75 3.09 -5.49
C THR A 58 -22.32 3.70 -6.82
N ILE A 59 -21.86 2.85 -7.73
CA ILE A 59 -21.40 3.24 -9.06
C ILE A 59 -22.46 2.78 -10.06
N THR A 60 -23.24 3.72 -10.54
CA THR A 60 -24.25 3.45 -11.57
C THR A 60 -23.59 3.33 -12.96
N ALA A 61 -24.15 2.48 -13.81
CA ALA A 61 -23.59 2.07 -15.10
C ALA A 61 -23.52 3.18 -16.18
N SER A 62 -23.48 4.45 -15.83
CA SER A 62 -23.26 5.56 -16.79
C SER A 62 -21.87 5.50 -17.48
N SER A 63 -21.06 4.55 -17.08
CA SER A 63 -19.71 4.32 -17.60
C SER A 63 -19.56 3.00 -18.35
N ASN A 64 -20.63 2.47 -18.94
CA ASN A 64 -20.49 1.32 -19.82
C ASN A 64 -19.46 1.63 -20.90
N MET A 65 -18.35 0.91 -20.88
CA MET A 65 -17.34 1.01 -21.91
C MET A 65 -17.93 0.43 -23.21
N SER A 66 -17.73 1.11 -24.34
CA SER A 66 -18.03 0.54 -25.64
C SER A 66 -17.13 -0.69 -25.88
N ARG A 67 -17.53 -1.57 -26.78
CA ARG A 67 -16.67 -2.71 -27.19
C ARG A 67 -15.31 -2.23 -27.68
N GLU A 68 -15.29 -1.10 -28.39
CA GLU A 68 -14.06 -0.50 -28.92
C GLU A 68 -13.14 0.00 -27.77
N ASP A 69 -13.72 0.54 -26.69
CA ASP A 69 -12.94 0.96 -25.51
C ASP A 69 -12.39 -0.25 -24.75
N ILE A 70 -13.15 -1.34 -24.66
CA ILE A 70 -12.70 -2.61 -24.06
C ILE A 70 -11.53 -3.17 -24.88
N ASP A 71 -11.67 -3.27 -26.20
CA ASP A 71 -10.62 -3.76 -27.09
C ASP A 71 -9.37 -2.91 -27.04
N ARG A 72 -9.56 -1.58 -26.89
CA ARG A 72 -8.43 -0.64 -26.68
C ARG A 72 -7.73 -0.91 -25.36
N ALA A 73 -8.47 -1.05 -24.27
CA ALA A 73 -7.91 -1.33 -22.94
C ALA A 73 -7.12 -2.64 -22.92
N VAL A 74 -7.63 -3.70 -23.58
CA VAL A 74 -6.92 -4.97 -23.71
C VAL A 74 -5.63 -4.83 -24.50
N ARG A 75 -5.67 -4.13 -25.65
CA ARG A 75 -4.46 -3.89 -26.44
C ARG A 75 -3.42 -3.04 -25.69
N ASP A 76 -3.86 -2.04 -24.97
CA ASP A 76 -2.97 -1.20 -24.16
C ASP A 76 -2.33 -2.01 -23.01
N ALA A 77 -3.12 -2.88 -22.33
CA ALA A 77 -2.57 -3.76 -21.31
C ALA A 77 -1.50 -4.71 -21.89
N GLN A 78 -1.73 -5.30 -23.07
CA GLN A 78 -0.73 -6.13 -23.75
C GLN A 78 0.53 -5.34 -24.14
N ARG A 79 0.33 -4.14 -24.68
CA ARG A 79 1.43 -3.25 -25.11
C ARG A 79 2.35 -2.86 -23.94
N TYR A 80 1.78 -2.60 -22.79
CA TYR A 80 2.51 -2.14 -21.61
C TYR A 80 2.86 -3.25 -20.62
N ALA A 81 2.55 -4.52 -20.92
CA ALA A 81 2.73 -5.63 -19.99
C ALA A 81 4.14 -5.74 -19.41
N ALA A 82 5.18 -5.52 -20.22
CA ALA A 82 6.57 -5.60 -19.75
C ALA A 82 6.93 -4.44 -18.82
N GLU A 83 6.47 -3.23 -19.12
CA GLU A 83 6.65 -2.05 -18.28
C GLU A 83 5.89 -2.20 -16.95
N ASP A 84 4.65 -2.66 -17.02
CA ASP A 84 3.80 -2.90 -15.86
C ASP A 84 4.39 -3.98 -14.94
N ALA A 85 4.95 -5.05 -15.51
CA ALA A 85 5.63 -6.08 -14.73
C ALA A 85 6.83 -5.51 -13.96
N LYS A 86 7.60 -4.62 -14.59
CA LYS A 86 8.73 -3.93 -13.94
C LYS A 86 8.28 -3.02 -12.80
N LEU A 87 7.25 -2.19 -13.04
CA LEU A 87 6.70 -1.30 -12.01
C LEU A 87 6.12 -2.09 -10.83
N LYS A 88 5.43 -3.20 -11.11
CA LYS A 88 4.91 -4.08 -10.07
C LYS A 88 6.04 -4.71 -9.26
N ALA A 89 7.10 -5.20 -9.91
CA ALA A 89 8.26 -5.76 -9.23
C ALA A 89 8.94 -4.73 -8.34
N GLU A 90 9.15 -3.50 -8.84
CA GLU A 90 9.71 -2.40 -8.04
C GLU A 90 8.83 -2.09 -6.81
N ALA A 91 7.52 -1.97 -6.99
CA ALA A 91 6.60 -1.69 -5.89
C ALA A 91 6.60 -2.80 -4.84
N THR A 92 6.61 -4.07 -5.25
CA THR A 92 6.64 -5.23 -4.34
C THR A 92 7.94 -5.30 -3.56
N ALA A 93 9.09 -5.15 -4.24
CA ALA A 93 10.41 -5.19 -3.61
C ALA A 93 10.59 -4.01 -2.62
N ARG A 94 10.09 -2.83 -2.99
CA ARG A 94 10.07 -1.66 -2.11
C ARG A 94 9.28 -1.91 -0.85
N ASP A 95 8.04 -2.40 -0.98
CA ASP A 95 7.16 -2.68 0.16
C ASP A 95 7.79 -3.72 1.11
N HIS A 96 8.36 -4.80 0.56
CA HIS A 96 9.08 -5.81 1.33
C HIS A 96 10.27 -5.19 2.11
N CYS A 97 11.09 -4.40 1.43
CA CYS A 97 12.24 -3.75 2.05
C CYS A 97 11.84 -2.77 3.16
N GLU A 98 10.81 -1.96 2.94
CA GLU A 98 10.27 -1.03 3.94
C GLU A 98 9.68 -1.76 5.15
N GLN A 99 9.00 -2.89 4.94
CA GLN A 99 8.51 -3.75 6.03
C GLN A 99 9.64 -4.28 6.89
N MET A 100 10.71 -4.76 6.28
CA MET A 100 11.85 -5.32 7.02
C MET A 100 12.58 -4.21 7.80
N ILE A 101 12.73 -3.02 7.22
CA ILE A 101 13.28 -1.86 7.93
C ILE A 101 12.41 -1.49 9.13
N PHE A 102 11.09 -1.49 8.97
CA PHE A 102 10.17 -1.22 10.08
C PHE A 102 10.32 -2.25 11.21
N ARG A 103 10.31 -3.55 10.88
CA ARG A 103 10.49 -4.63 11.85
C ARG A 103 11.82 -4.49 12.58
N ALA A 104 12.90 -4.17 11.87
CA ALA A 104 14.22 -3.97 12.45
C ALA A 104 14.28 -2.78 13.42
N ASN A 105 13.64 -1.67 13.07
CA ASN A 105 13.57 -0.49 13.94
C ASN A 105 12.67 -0.68 15.16
N SER A 106 11.70 -1.60 15.07
CA SER A 106 10.77 -1.93 16.16
C SER A 106 11.30 -3.03 17.09
N ALA A 107 12.48 -3.58 16.78
CA ALA A 107 13.09 -4.67 17.53
C ALA A 107 13.51 -4.23 18.95
N LYS A 108 13.08 -4.99 19.94
CA LYS A 108 13.41 -4.76 21.36
C LYS A 108 14.40 -5.81 21.88
N ASN A 109 15.08 -5.50 22.98
CA ASN A 109 15.91 -6.42 23.73
C ASN A 109 17.10 -7.02 22.97
N LEU A 110 17.63 -6.29 21.98
CA LEU A 110 18.81 -6.67 21.23
C LEU A 110 20.11 -6.49 22.07
N SER A 111 21.05 -7.40 21.90
CA SER A 111 22.43 -7.21 22.41
C SER A 111 23.09 -5.99 21.75
N LYS A 112 24.20 -5.51 22.30
CA LYS A 112 24.95 -4.39 21.74
C LYS A 112 25.48 -4.70 20.31
N ASP A 113 25.95 -5.93 20.13
CA ASP A 113 26.49 -6.39 18.84
C ASP A 113 25.38 -6.56 17.80
N ASP A 114 24.22 -7.13 18.19
CA ASP A 114 23.08 -7.28 17.30
C ASP A 114 22.49 -5.93 16.87
N LYS A 115 22.46 -4.95 17.79
CA LYS A 115 22.07 -3.57 17.46
C LYS A 115 22.98 -2.95 16.39
N ALA A 116 24.29 -3.18 16.46
CA ALA A 116 25.24 -2.66 15.49
C ALA A 116 25.04 -3.34 14.11
N ARG A 117 24.92 -4.68 14.10
CA ARG A 117 24.63 -5.46 12.87
C ARG A 117 23.30 -5.04 12.24
N MET A 118 22.26 -4.85 13.06
CA MET A 118 20.94 -4.43 12.60
C MET A 118 20.98 -3.01 12.01
N ALA A 119 21.67 -2.08 12.67
CA ALA A 119 21.81 -0.70 12.18
C ALA A 119 22.51 -0.62 10.82
N GLU A 120 23.57 -1.42 10.61
CA GLU A 120 24.27 -1.48 9.31
C GLU A 120 23.40 -2.11 8.23
N SER A 121 22.66 -3.18 8.56
CA SER A 121 21.73 -3.83 7.62
C SER A 121 20.57 -2.90 7.22
N VAL A 122 19.99 -2.16 8.18
CA VAL A 122 18.97 -1.13 7.90
C VAL A 122 19.53 -0.02 7.01
N LYS A 123 20.76 0.41 7.24
CA LYS A 123 21.41 1.42 6.40
C LYS A 123 21.61 0.92 4.95
N ASN A 124 21.98 -0.34 4.76
CA ASN A 124 22.09 -0.95 3.45
C ASN A 124 20.72 -1.06 2.75
N ALA A 125 19.68 -1.48 3.47
CA ALA A 125 18.33 -1.53 2.95
C ALA A 125 17.80 -0.14 2.52
N ARG A 126 18.05 0.91 3.32
CA ARG A 126 17.73 2.29 2.94
C ARG A 126 18.51 2.80 1.73
N ARG A 127 19.74 2.29 1.51
CA ARG A 127 20.51 2.61 0.31
C ARG A 127 19.92 1.91 -0.91
N ALA A 128 19.53 0.64 -0.78
CA ALA A 128 18.89 -0.13 -1.84
C ALA A 128 17.57 0.52 -2.30
N LEU A 129 16.75 1.06 -1.38
CA LEU A 129 15.53 1.80 -1.72
C LEU A 129 15.76 3.01 -2.64
N LYS A 130 16.95 3.62 -2.60
CA LYS A 130 17.29 4.77 -3.46
C LYS A 130 17.68 4.37 -4.89
N THR A 131 18.07 3.11 -5.11
CA THR A 131 18.49 2.64 -6.44
C THR A 131 17.32 2.40 -7.38
N LYS A 132 16.11 2.20 -6.86
CA LYS A 132 14.91 1.77 -7.62
C LYS A 132 15.10 0.42 -8.34
N ASP A 133 16.10 -0.36 -7.95
CA ASP A 133 16.37 -1.68 -8.51
C ASP A 133 15.69 -2.75 -7.64
N PRO A 134 14.68 -3.49 -8.15
CA PRO A 134 13.97 -4.50 -7.40
C PRO A 134 14.87 -5.58 -6.81
N ALA A 135 15.89 -6.01 -7.58
CA ALA A 135 16.79 -7.06 -7.13
C ALA A 135 17.64 -6.64 -5.92
N GLN A 136 18.17 -5.40 -5.94
CA GLN A 136 18.92 -4.86 -4.81
C GLN A 136 18.04 -4.63 -3.57
N MET A 137 16.79 -4.21 -3.77
CA MET A 137 15.83 -4.06 -2.67
C MET A 137 15.47 -5.40 -2.04
N ASP A 138 15.18 -6.43 -2.85
CA ASP A 138 14.84 -7.76 -2.36
C ASP A 138 16.04 -8.43 -1.67
N GLU A 139 17.24 -8.30 -2.21
CA GLU A 139 18.45 -8.82 -1.56
C GLU A 139 18.64 -8.19 -0.17
N ALA A 140 18.57 -6.86 -0.09
CA ALA A 140 18.73 -6.16 1.18
C ALA A 140 17.60 -6.49 2.19
N ALA A 141 16.37 -6.67 1.72
CA ALA A 141 15.26 -7.10 2.54
C ALA A 141 15.46 -8.52 3.09
N THR A 142 15.87 -9.45 2.25
CA THR A 142 16.16 -10.85 2.63
C THR A 142 17.29 -10.96 3.64
N GLN A 143 18.36 -10.17 3.45
CA GLN A 143 19.47 -10.10 4.42
C GLN A 143 18.99 -9.58 5.78
N LEU A 144 18.15 -8.55 5.79
CA LEU A 144 17.58 -7.98 7.01
C LEU A 144 16.60 -8.94 7.68
N GLU A 145 15.78 -9.65 6.90
CA GLU A 145 14.87 -10.68 7.39
C GLU A 145 15.63 -11.84 8.03
N SER A 146 16.69 -12.32 7.39
CA SER A 146 17.54 -13.38 7.93
C SER A 146 18.16 -12.99 9.26
N LEU A 147 18.64 -11.75 9.39
CA LEU A 147 19.17 -11.22 10.63
C LEU A 147 18.11 -11.11 11.73
N LEU A 148 16.90 -10.66 11.38
CA LEU A 148 15.76 -10.58 12.30
C LEU A 148 15.38 -11.96 12.86
N ASN A 149 15.40 -12.98 12.00
CA ASN A 149 15.12 -14.38 12.39
C ASN A 149 16.24 -14.98 13.25
N GLU A 150 17.52 -14.71 12.91
CA GLU A 150 18.68 -15.15 13.69
C GLU A 150 18.65 -14.64 15.14
N VAL A 151 18.29 -13.36 15.29
CA VAL A 151 18.29 -12.67 16.60
C VAL A 151 17.02 -12.94 17.41
N GLY A 152 16.01 -13.60 16.82
CA GLY A 152 14.75 -13.94 17.51
C GLY A 152 13.97 -12.70 17.96
N VAL A 153 13.85 -11.72 17.10
CA VAL A 153 13.32 -10.40 17.44
C VAL A 153 11.87 -10.44 17.92
N GLN A 154 11.64 -9.93 19.12
CA GLN A 154 10.30 -9.53 19.57
C GLN A 154 9.97 -8.14 19.02
N ILE A 155 8.94 -8.06 18.18
CA ILE A 155 8.45 -6.78 17.64
C ILE A 155 7.70 -6.04 18.73
N ASP A 156 7.94 -4.73 18.84
CA ASP A 156 7.15 -3.88 19.72
C ASP A 156 5.70 -3.81 19.24
N PRO A 157 4.71 -4.32 19.99
CA PRO A 157 3.31 -4.25 19.60
C PRO A 157 2.76 -2.81 19.50
N ASN A 158 3.47 -1.83 20.09
CA ASN A 158 3.10 -0.42 20.03
C ASN A 158 3.92 0.38 19.01
N ALA A 159 4.76 -0.29 18.20
CA ALA A 159 5.51 0.38 17.16
C ALA A 159 4.56 0.92 16.07
N GLU A 160 4.51 2.22 15.89
CA GLU A 160 3.77 2.84 14.79
C GLU A 160 4.58 2.75 13.51
N TYR A 161 4.01 2.13 12.48
CA TYR A 161 4.57 2.16 11.13
C TYR A 161 4.25 3.52 10.50
N ARG A 162 5.24 4.38 10.41
CA ARG A 162 5.18 5.57 9.54
C ARG A 162 5.70 5.15 8.17
N GLY A 163 4.81 4.59 7.35
CA GLY A 163 5.14 4.27 5.96
C GLY A 163 5.59 5.54 5.24
N SER A 164 6.68 5.43 4.49
CA SER A 164 7.00 6.44 3.50
C SER A 164 5.91 6.40 2.43
N THR A 165 5.00 7.34 2.45
CA THR A 165 3.98 7.56 1.43
C THR A 165 4.58 8.18 0.16
N SER A 166 5.87 8.04 -0.04
CA SER A 166 6.57 8.54 -1.21
C SER A 166 6.37 7.60 -2.41
N TYR A 167 5.11 7.41 -2.82
CA TYR A 167 4.85 7.31 -4.23
C TYR A 167 5.04 8.73 -4.77
N ASP A 168 6.17 8.98 -5.42
CA ASP A 168 6.43 10.18 -6.20
C ASP A 168 5.38 10.24 -7.34
N ASN A 169 4.18 10.62 -6.98
CA ASN A 169 3.20 11.14 -7.90
C ASN A 169 3.42 12.66 -7.89
N PRO A 170 3.96 13.26 -8.96
CA PRO A 170 4.22 14.70 -9.02
C PRO A 170 2.97 15.56 -8.83
N ASN A 171 1.78 14.96 -8.78
CA ASN A 171 0.51 15.63 -8.49
C ASN A 171 -0.07 15.27 -7.12
N ASN A 172 0.64 14.53 -6.26
CA ASN A 172 0.15 14.20 -4.93
C ASN A 172 0.63 15.24 -3.91
N THR A 173 0.01 16.42 -3.95
CA THR A 173 0.07 17.40 -2.86
C THR A 173 -0.91 16.98 -1.75
N TYR A 174 -0.75 15.77 -1.19
CA TYR A 174 -1.37 15.49 0.08
C TYR A 174 -0.40 15.99 1.14
N ASP A 175 -0.75 17.14 1.70
CA ASP A 175 -0.16 17.67 2.91
C ASP A 175 -0.25 16.59 3.99
N ASP A 176 0.86 16.30 4.65
CA ASP A 176 0.97 15.35 5.76
C ASP A 176 0.24 15.88 7.03
N ASP A 177 -0.36 17.06 6.92
CA ASP A 177 -1.24 17.71 7.90
C ASP A 177 -2.72 17.55 7.53
N ALA A 178 -3.18 16.32 7.24
CA ALA A 178 -4.61 16.06 7.16
C ALA A 178 -5.26 16.26 8.54
N VAL A 179 -5.53 17.52 8.85
CA VAL A 179 -6.34 17.95 9.98
C VAL A 179 -7.76 17.45 9.72
N ASP A 180 -8.39 16.88 10.73
CA ASP A 180 -9.81 16.49 10.73
C ASP A 180 -10.65 17.59 10.09
N ALA A 181 -11.20 17.29 8.91
CA ALA A 181 -12.21 18.17 8.32
C ALA A 181 -13.50 17.95 9.09
N ASP A 182 -13.86 18.91 9.92
CA ASP A 182 -15.19 19.02 10.53
C ASP A 182 -16.24 19.05 9.42
N PHE A 183 -17.07 18.01 9.38
CA PHE A 183 -18.17 17.90 8.45
C PHE A 183 -19.37 18.62 9.06
N GLU A 184 -19.67 19.86 8.64
CA GLU A 184 -20.94 20.49 8.91
C GLU A 184 -22.05 19.87 8.04
N GLU A 185 -23.02 19.24 8.67
CA GLU A 185 -24.27 18.83 8.01
C GLU A 185 -25.01 20.08 7.53
N MET A 186 -25.07 20.27 6.21
CA MET A 186 -26.03 21.21 5.63
C MET A 186 -27.43 20.62 5.70
N LYS A 187 -28.30 21.30 6.41
CA LYS A 187 -29.75 21.08 6.49
C LYS A 187 -30.44 21.37 5.16
#